data_9ff447db61b923cebeb39e7350065c07
#
_entry.id   9ff447db61b923cebeb39e7350065c07
#
_cell.length_a   1.000
_cell.length_b   1.000
_cell.length_c   1.000
_cell.angle_alpha   90.00
_cell.angle_beta   90.00
_cell.angle_gamma   90.00
#
_symmetry.space_group_name_H-M   'P 1'
#
loop_
_entity.id
_entity.type
_entity.pdbx_description
1 polymer ?
#
loop_
_entity_poly.entity_id
_entity_poly.type
_entity_poly.pdbx_seq_one_letter_code
_entity_poly.pdbx_strand_id
1 'polypeptide(L)'
;MYGPTVQRSANGGKTWERSKKIGLPAWSGLTVNATWHIEPGRPQEPATLYLGADPGVLFRSDDAGETWEPNLGILQHPTREHWFPGAGGLCCDSIQLDPRDPYRMYVCIASAGTLRSDDGGQTWLPVNKNVAHDYLPNPYPEIGQCVHKLLLHPARPERLWQQNHFGVYRSDDCGGSWERLDGNGLPGGFGFPIMIDPRPDRPAGGS
;
A
#
# COMPACT_ATOMS: atom_id res chain seq x y z
N MET A 1 -7.11 15.62 -17.75
CA MET A 1 -6.44 14.60 -16.91
C MET A 1 -5.26 14.06 -17.71
N TYR A 2 -4.06 14.01 -17.13
CA TYR A 2 -2.82 13.71 -17.90
C TYR A 2 -2.61 12.20 -18.19
N GLY A 3 -3.51 11.35 -17.75
CA GLY A 3 -3.43 9.89 -17.91
C GLY A 3 -2.36 9.25 -16.98
N PRO A 4 -2.23 7.92 -17.03
CA PRO A 4 -1.27 7.18 -16.18
C PRO A 4 0.14 7.37 -16.71
N THR A 5 0.93 8.23 -16.07
CA THR A 5 2.31 8.51 -16.49
C THR A 5 3.24 8.67 -15.30
N VAL A 6 4.48 8.22 -15.47
CA VAL A 6 5.58 8.53 -14.57
C VAL A 6 6.60 9.39 -15.31
N GLN A 7 7.09 10.42 -14.66
CA GLN A 7 8.15 11.28 -15.14
C GLN A 7 9.40 11.06 -14.30
N ARG A 8 10.56 10.98 -14.92
CA ARG A 8 11.84 10.83 -14.22
C ARG A 8 12.81 11.92 -14.65
N SER A 9 13.70 12.29 -13.75
CA SER A 9 14.80 13.21 -14.02
C SER A 9 16.12 12.63 -13.54
N ALA A 10 17.13 12.59 -14.40
CA ALA A 10 18.48 12.15 -14.08
C ALA A 10 19.42 13.30 -13.67
N ASN A 11 18.93 14.55 -13.67
CA ASN A 11 19.77 15.75 -13.50
C ASN A 11 19.20 16.76 -12.50
N GLY A 12 18.55 16.25 -11.44
CA GLY A 12 18.01 17.09 -10.38
C GLY A 12 16.81 17.95 -10.79
N GLY A 13 15.99 17.47 -11.72
CA GLY A 13 14.76 18.16 -12.15
C GLY A 13 14.97 19.17 -13.28
N LYS A 14 16.15 19.28 -13.87
CA LYS A 14 16.43 20.20 -14.99
C LYS A 14 15.76 19.75 -16.29
N THR A 15 15.71 18.44 -16.52
CA THR A 15 14.95 17.83 -17.62
C THR A 15 14.17 16.63 -17.12
N TRP A 16 13.07 16.34 -17.80
CA TRP A 16 12.17 15.24 -17.43
C TRP A 16 11.93 14.35 -18.64
N GLU A 17 11.98 13.06 -18.42
CA GLU A 17 11.68 12.03 -19.42
C GLU A 17 10.45 11.24 -18.96
N ARG A 18 9.58 10.96 -19.90
CA ARG A 18 8.41 10.13 -19.63
C ARG A 18 8.80 8.66 -19.69
N SER A 19 8.32 7.87 -18.72
CA SER A 19 8.42 6.42 -18.78
C SER A 19 7.74 5.86 -20.02
N LYS A 20 8.12 4.68 -20.44
CA LYS A 20 7.37 3.92 -21.45
C LYS A 20 5.95 3.67 -20.98
N LYS A 21 5.08 3.25 -21.88
CA LYS A 21 3.66 3.03 -21.60
C LYS A 21 3.49 2.07 -20.42
N ILE A 22 2.80 2.54 -19.37
CA ILE A 22 2.33 1.71 -18.28
C ILE A 22 1.03 1.06 -18.73
N GLY A 23 1.00 -0.26 -18.81
CA GLY A 23 -0.16 -0.98 -19.31
C GLY A 23 -0.37 -2.32 -18.64
N LEU A 24 -1.59 -2.81 -18.76
CA LEU A 24 -2.01 -4.10 -18.24
C LEU A 24 -2.17 -5.10 -19.39
N PRO A 25 -2.01 -6.41 -19.13
CA PRO A 25 -2.25 -7.44 -20.13
C PRO A 25 -3.69 -7.39 -20.65
N ALA A 26 -3.86 -7.59 -21.96
CA ALA A 26 -5.18 -7.49 -22.60
C ALA A 26 -6.21 -8.47 -21.99
N TRP A 27 -5.76 -9.64 -21.53
CA TRP A 27 -6.64 -10.62 -20.90
C TRP A 27 -7.26 -10.14 -19.58
N SER A 28 -6.66 -9.14 -18.91
CA SER A 28 -7.21 -8.60 -17.65
C SER A 28 -8.49 -7.79 -17.86
N GLY A 29 -8.73 -7.30 -19.07
CA GLY A 29 -9.85 -6.39 -19.38
C GLY A 29 -9.76 -5.02 -18.68
N LEU A 30 -8.64 -4.74 -17.98
CA LEU A 30 -8.45 -3.54 -17.18
C LEU A 30 -7.63 -2.49 -17.94
N THR A 31 -7.85 -1.24 -17.59
CA THR A 31 -7.06 -0.09 -18.05
C THR A 31 -6.53 0.68 -16.84
N VAL A 32 -5.27 1.11 -16.89
CA VAL A 32 -4.72 1.97 -15.83
C VAL A 32 -5.34 3.36 -15.98
N ASN A 33 -6.02 3.82 -14.95
CA ASN A 33 -6.71 5.11 -14.93
C ASN A 33 -5.80 6.23 -14.41
N ALA A 34 -5.03 5.94 -13.34
CA ALA A 34 -4.14 6.88 -12.70
C ALA A 34 -2.96 6.16 -12.02
N THR A 35 -1.81 6.81 -11.98
CA THR A 35 -0.69 6.46 -11.11
C THR A 35 -0.89 7.14 -9.76
N TRP A 36 -0.59 6.44 -8.66
CA TRP A 36 -0.95 6.92 -7.33
C TRP A 36 0.24 7.03 -6.37
N HIS A 37 0.99 5.97 -6.16
CA HIS A 37 2.10 5.92 -5.22
C HIS A 37 3.34 5.28 -5.85
N ILE A 38 4.51 5.86 -5.61
CA ILE A 38 5.79 5.26 -6.00
C ILE A 38 6.60 5.00 -4.73
N GLU A 39 7.08 3.76 -4.59
CA GLU A 39 7.95 3.34 -3.50
C GLU A 39 9.29 2.86 -4.08
N PRO A 40 10.44 3.37 -3.58
CA PRO A 40 11.74 2.83 -3.94
C PRO A 40 11.88 1.36 -3.52
N GLY A 41 12.63 0.61 -4.30
CA GLY A 41 13.10 -0.72 -3.91
C GLY A 41 14.03 -0.68 -2.69
N ARG A 42 14.50 -1.84 -2.28
CA ARG A 42 15.45 -1.95 -1.16
C ARG A 42 16.79 -1.31 -1.51
N PRO A 43 17.62 -0.90 -0.52
CA PRO A 43 18.92 -0.30 -0.77
C PRO A 43 19.85 -1.15 -1.66
N GLN A 44 19.66 -2.47 -1.67
CA GLN A 44 20.41 -3.42 -2.49
C GLN A 44 19.92 -3.47 -3.95
N GLU A 45 18.74 -2.90 -4.22
CA GLU A 45 18.08 -2.87 -5.53
C GLU A 45 17.83 -1.42 -5.98
N PRO A 46 18.87 -0.59 -6.18
CA PRO A 46 18.71 0.87 -6.36
C PRO A 46 17.98 1.28 -7.64
N ALA A 47 17.88 0.39 -8.61
CA ALA A 47 17.11 0.62 -9.83
C ALA A 47 15.66 0.11 -9.75
N THR A 48 15.32 -0.61 -8.67
CA THR A 48 13.97 -1.14 -8.49
C THR A 48 13.04 -0.08 -7.91
N LEU A 49 11.86 0.04 -8.51
CA LEU A 49 10.77 0.89 -8.04
C LEU A 49 9.47 0.08 -8.08
N TYR A 50 8.56 0.41 -7.18
CA TYR A 50 7.19 -0.09 -7.19
C TYR A 50 6.23 1.06 -7.44
N LEU A 51 5.16 0.79 -8.19
CA LEU A 51 4.14 1.77 -8.54
C LEU A 51 2.75 1.22 -8.22
N GLY A 52 2.05 1.88 -7.31
CA GLY A 52 0.64 1.67 -7.07
C GLY A 52 -0.20 2.52 -8.02
N ALA A 53 -1.26 1.92 -8.57
CA ALA A 53 -2.13 2.59 -9.53
C ALA A 53 -3.60 2.20 -9.33
N ASP A 54 -4.48 2.97 -9.95
CA ASP A 54 -5.89 2.65 -10.16
C ASP A 54 -6.03 1.91 -11.51
N PRO A 55 -6.71 0.74 -11.55
CA PRO A 55 -7.64 0.15 -10.61
C PRO A 55 -7.01 -0.94 -9.70
N GLY A 56 -6.45 -0.54 -8.57
CA GLY A 56 -5.94 -1.47 -7.55
C GLY A 56 -4.87 -2.42 -8.08
N VAL A 57 -3.86 -1.88 -8.73
CA VAL A 57 -2.77 -2.64 -9.35
C VAL A 57 -1.42 -2.18 -8.84
N LEU A 58 -0.50 -3.12 -8.81
CA LEU A 58 0.89 -2.91 -8.47
C LEU A 58 1.75 -3.17 -9.70
N PHE A 59 2.74 -2.33 -9.94
CA PHE A 59 3.77 -2.54 -10.95
C PHE A 59 5.14 -2.56 -10.28
N ARG A 60 6.09 -3.22 -10.94
CA ARG A 60 7.51 -3.18 -10.63
C ARG A 60 8.30 -2.67 -11.83
N SER A 61 9.31 -1.89 -11.56
CA SER A 61 10.34 -1.49 -12.50
C SER A 61 11.70 -1.92 -11.96
N ASP A 62 12.58 -2.44 -12.80
CA ASP A 62 13.96 -2.79 -12.48
C ASP A 62 14.99 -1.93 -13.24
N ASP A 63 14.53 -0.86 -13.90
CA ASP A 63 15.31 0.04 -14.75
C ASP A 63 15.11 1.53 -14.37
N ALA A 64 14.95 1.80 -13.09
CA ALA A 64 14.74 3.14 -12.54
C ALA A 64 13.52 3.86 -13.13
N GLY A 65 12.44 3.13 -13.39
CA GLY A 65 11.16 3.66 -13.83
C GLY A 65 11.06 3.90 -15.33
N GLU A 66 11.93 3.32 -16.14
CA GLU A 66 11.80 3.39 -17.59
C GLU A 66 10.68 2.49 -18.10
N THR A 67 10.64 1.24 -17.65
CA THR A 67 9.59 0.28 -17.96
C THR A 67 8.93 -0.26 -16.68
N TRP A 68 7.69 -0.74 -16.81
CA TRP A 68 6.86 -1.18 -15.70
C TRP A 68 6.15 -2.49 -16.03
N GLU A 69 6.37 -3.50 -15.19
CA GLU A 69 5.71 -4.80 -15.32
C GLU A 69 4.63 -4.95 -14.24
N PRO A 70 3.41 -5.37 -14.61
CA PRO A 70 2.33 -5.55 -13.65
C PRO A 70 2.57 -6.77 -12.75
N ASN A 71 2.23 -6.64 -11.47
CA ASN A 71 2.25 -7.75 -10.52
C ASN A 71 1.06 -8.68 -10.77
N LEU A 72 1.35 -9.90 -11.22
CA LEU A 72 0.31 -10.87 -11.56
C LEU A 72 -0.41 -11.41 -10.33
N GLY A 73 0.25 -11.51 -9.17
CA GLY A 73 -0.37 -11.94 -7.92
C GLY A 73 -1.51 -11.01 -7.48
N ILE A 74 -1.34 -9.69 -7.68
CA ILE A 74 -2.40 -8.70 -7.45
C ILE A 74 -3.48 -8.78 -8.54
N LEU A 75 -3.10 -8.89 -9.80
CA LEU A 75 -4.06 -8.95 -10.91
C LEU A 75 -4.97 -10.18 -10.87
N GLN A 76 -4.44 -11.30 -10.40
CA GLN A 76 -5.12 -12.59 -10.32
C GLN A 76 -5.54 -12.94 -8.88
N HIS A 77 -5.58 -11.95 -7.98
CA HIS A 77 -5.94 -12.20 -6.59
C HIS A 77 -7.33 -12.84 -6.50
N PRO A 78 -7.51 -13.92 -5.70
CA PRO A 78 -8.78 -14.66 -5.65
C PRO A 78 -10.00 -13.81 -5.29
N THR A 79 -9.80 -12.76 -4.49
CA THR A 79 -10.91 -11.87 -4.06
C THR A 79 -11.11 -10.67 -4.97
N ARG A 80 -10.33 -10.53 -6.07
CA ARG A 80 -10.33 -9.33 -6.90
C ARG A 80 -11.71 -8.96 -7.46
N GLU A 81 -12.53 -9.93 -7.78
CA GLU A 81 -13.90 -9.70 -8.28
C GLU A 81 -14.82 -9.00 -7.24
N HIS A 82 -14.42 -9.01 -5.97
CA HIS A 82 -15.11 -8.35 -4.86
C HIS A 82 -14.51 -6.99 -4.48
N TRP A 83 -13.55 -6.48 -5.24
CA TRP A 83 -12.97 -5.16 -4.99
C TRP A 83 -13.78 -4.09 -5.71
N PHE A 84 -14.52 -3.30 -4.95
CA PHE A 84 -15.35 -2.24 -5.52
C PHE A 84 -14.72 -0.88 -5.22
N PRO A 85 -14.67 0.04 -6.22
CA PRO A 85 -14.09 1.35 -6.01
C PRO A 85 -14.89 2.15 -4.98
N GLY A 86 -14.20 2.80 -4.06
CA GLY A 86 -14.75 3.85 -3.23
C GLY A 86 -14.91 5.17 -4.02
N ALA A 87 -15.29 6.24 -3.34
CA ALA A 87 -15.45 7.57 -3.96
C ALA A 87 -14.15 8.10 -4.62
N GLY A 88 -12.99 7.68 -4.12
CA GLY A 88 -11.66 8.03 -4.66
C GLY A 88 -11.14 7.08 -5.74
N GLY A 89 -11.87 6.07 -6.12
CA GLY A 89 -11.41 5.00 -7.02
C GLY A 89 -10.93 3.76 -6.28
N LEU A 90 -10.37 2.81 -7.02
CA LEU A 90 -9.72 1.61 -6.49
C LEU A 90 -8.19 1.81 -6.54
N CYS A 91 -7.68 2.67 -5.67
CA CYS A 91 -6.28 3.06 -5.71
C CYS A 91 -5.39 2.15 -4.87
N CYS A 92 -4.18 1.85 -5.36
CA CYS A 92 -3.12 1.27 -4.54
C CYS A 92 -2.37 2.43 -3.84
N ASP A 93 -2.76 2.70 -2.58
CA ASP A 93 -2.41 3.93 -1.85
C ASP A 93 -1.08 3.85 -1.10
N SER A 94 -0.66 2.65 -0.72
CA SER A 94 0.59 2.44 0.02
C SER A 94 1.27 1.15 -0.38
N ILE A 95 2.60 1.21 -0.42
CA ILE A 95 3.48 0.07 -0.63
C ILE A 95 4.52 0.15 0.48
N GLN A 96 4.76 -0.95 1.20
CA GLN A 96 5.78 -1.02 2.25
C GLN A 96 6.60 -2.29 2.06
N LEU A 97 7.92 -2.14 2.14
CA LEU A 97 8.88 -3.25 2.06
C LEU A 97 9.47 -3.50 3.44
N ASP A 98 9.43 -4.74 3.93
CA ASP A 98 10.08 -5.08 5.19
C ASP A 98 11.61 -4.94 5.03
N PRO A 99 12.29 -4.13 5.85
CA PRO A 99 13.73 -3.93 5.72
C PRO A 99 14.56 -5.14 6.18
N ARG A 100 13.98 -6.07 6.93
CA ARG A 100 14.66 -7.27 7.46
C ARG A 100 14.32 -8.55 6.70
N ASP A 101 13.16 -8.58 6.03
CA ASP A 101 12.72 -9.72 5.25
C ASP A 101 12.58 -9.33 3.77
N PRO A 102 13.49 -9.81 2.88
CA PRO A 102 13.49 -9.43 1.47
C PRO A 102 12.26 -9.95 0.70
N TYR A 103 11.53 -10.89 1.26
CA TYR A 103 10.33 -11.44 0.63
C TYR A 103 9.04 -10.82 1.14
N ARG A 104 9.10 -10.14 2.30
CA ARG A 104 7.89 -9.53 2.88
C ARG A 104 7.64 -8.13 2.36
N MET A 105 6.42 -7.93 1.90
CA MET A 105 5.93 -6.64 1.48
C MET A 105 4.42 -6.50 1.69
N TYR A 106 3.96 -5.27 1.73
CA TYR A 106 2.56 -4.93 1.93
C TYR A 106 2.09 -3.95 0.88
N VAL A 107 0.83 -4.07 0.47
CA VAL A 107 0.13 -3.06 -0.30
C VAL A 107 -1.21 -2.74 0.35
N CYS A 108 -1.61 -1.49 0.28
CA CYS A 108 -2.96 -1.08 0.63
C CYS A 108 -3.70 -0.65 -0.61
N ILE A 109 -4.85 -1.24 -0.82
CA ILE A 109 -5.73 -0.94 -1.94
C ILE A 109 -7.04 -0.43 -1.37
N ALA A 110 -7.42 0.79 -1.74
CA ALA A 110 -8.68 1.39 -1.34
C ALA A 110 -9.83 0.43 -1.63
N SER A 111 -10.66 0.16 -0.62
CA SER A 111 -11.78 -0.79 -0.70
C SER A 111 -11.42 -2.26 -0.93
N ALA A 112 -10.13 -2.64 -0.79
CA ALA A 112 -9.69 -4.03 -0.72
C ALA A 112 -8.96 -4.32 0.59
N GLY A 113 -8.45 -3.28 1.27
CA GLY A 113 -7.74 -3.39 2.53
C GLY A 113 -6.22 -3.52 2.36
N THR A 114 -5.58 -4.02 3.39
CA THR A 114 -4.15 -4.34 3.41
C THR A 114 -3.92 -5.78 2.99
N LEU A 115 -3.05 -5.96 2.01
CA LEU A 115 -2.59 -7.26 1.55
C LEU A 115 -1.10 -7.41 1.89
N ARG A 116 -0.68 -8.61 2.33
CA ARG A 116 0.71 -8.97 2.62
C ARG A 116 1.16 -10.07 1.70
N SER A 117 2.37 -9.94 1.21
CA SER A 117 3.14 -11.02 0.56
C SER A 117 4.31 -11.41 1.46
N ASP A 118 4.61 -12.70 1.52
CA ASP A 118 5.79 -13.28 2.17
C ASP A 118 6.68 -14.04 1.16
N ASP A 119 6.46 -13.82 -0.15
CA ASP A 119 7.15 -14.50 -1.27
C ASP A 119 7.64 -13.54 -2.38
N GLY A 120 7.85 -12.27 -2.02
CA GLY A 120 8.33 -11.25 -2.96
C GLY A 120 7.28 -10.75 -3.93
N GLY A 121 6.00 -10.84 -3.57
CA GLY A 121 4.88 -10.35 -4.37
C GLY A 121 4.30 -11.36 -5.34
N GLN A 122 4.66 -12.65 -5.24
CA GLN A 122 4.08 -13.69 -6.08
C GLN A 122 2.65 -14.00 -5.65
N THR A 123 2.43 -14.14 -4.34
CA THR A 123 1.09 -14.31 -3.75
C THR A 123 0.82 -13.28 -2.67
N TRP A 124 -0.46 -13.01 -2.42
CA TRP A 124 -0.92 -11.99 -1.50
C TRP A 124 -2.05 -12.52 -0.63
N LEU A 125 -2.02 -12.16 0.64
CA LEU A 125 -3.03 -12.54 1.63
C LEU A 125 -3.64 -11.30 2.27
N PRO A 126 -4.96 -11.21 2.41
CA PRO A 126 -5.60 -10.17 3.21
C PRO A 126 -5.15 -10.25 4.67
N VAL A 127 -4.76 -9.11 5.24
CA VAL A 127 -4.33 -9.01 6.63
C VAL A 127 -5.11 -7.91 7.34
N ASN A 128 -6.44 -8.07 7.41
CA ASN A 128 -7.39 -7.06 7.90
C ASN A 128 -8.14 -7.49 9.17
N LYS A 129 -7.65 -8.49 9.90
CA LYS A 129 -8.31 -8.98 11.11
C LYS A 129 -8.47 -7.86 12.15
N ASN A 130 -9.71 -7.62 12.59
CA ASN A 130 -10.13 -6.56 13.52
C ASN A 130 -10.08 -5.13 12.94
N VAL A 131 -9.94 -4.97 11.62
CA VAL A 131 -10.12 -3.67 10.98
C VAL A 131 -11.58 -3.50 10.60
N ALA A 132 -12.22 -2.48 11.18
CA ALA A 132 -13.66 -2.27 11.01
C ALA A 132 -14.03 -1.70 9.63
N HIS A 133 -15.26 -2.00 9.24
CA HIS A 133 -15.93 -1.41 8.08
C HIS A 133 -17.41 -1.13 8.44
N ASP A 134 -17.79 0.15 8.52
CA ASP A 134 -19.08 0.54 9.10
C ASP A 134 -20.28 0.38 8.13
N TYR A 135 -20.03 0.19 6.83
CA TYR A 135 -21.10 0.10 5.82
C TYR A 135 -21.39 -1.31 5.33
N LEU A 136 -20.61 -2.30 5.76
CA LEU A 136 -20.85 -3.69 5.39
C LEU A 136 -21.63 -4.42 6.49
N PRO A 137 -22.45 -5.43 6.14
CA PRO A 137 -23.19 -6.24 7.13
C PRO A 137 -22.26 -6.94 8.14
N ASN A 138 -21.08 -7.38 7.70
CA ASN A 138 -20.02 -7.85 8.58
C ASN A 138 -19.13 -6.65 8.96
N PRO A 139 -19.05 -6.27 10.24
CA PRO A 139 -18.24 -5.13 10.66
C PRO A 139 -16.72 -5.38 10.58
N TYR A 140 -16.29 -6.64 10.42
CA TYR A 140 -14.88 -7.03 10.30
C TYR A 140 -14.69 -7.97 9.09
N PRO A 141 -14.89 -7.48 7.86
CA PRO A 141 -14.75 -8.33 6.68
C PRO A 141 -13.27 -8.65 6.42
N GLU A 142 -13.03 -9.72 5.68
CA GLU A 142 -11.68 -10.09 5.24
C GLU A 142 -11.06 -9.04 4.32
N ILE A 143 -11.88 -8.47 3.44
CA ILE A 143 -11.55 -7.40 2.48
C ILE A 143 -12.61 -6.31 2.51
N GLY A 144 -12.33 -5.17 1.88
CA GLY A 144 -13.29 -4.08 1.74
C GLY A 144 -12.86 -2.81 2.50
N GLN A 145 -11.87 -2.89 3.38
CA GLN A 145 -11.39 -1.75 4.15
C GLN A 145 -10.79 -0.69 3.22
N CYS A 146 -11.11 0.57 3.48
CA CYS A 146 -10.55 1.69 2.77
C CYS A 146 -9.34 2.24 3.53
N VAL A 147 -8.16 1.70 3.24
CA VAL A 147 -6.90 2.09 3.87
C VAL A 147 -6.28 3.22 3.06
N HIS A 148 -6.11 4.38 3.68
CA HIS A 148 -5.55 5.58 3.05
C HIS A 148 -4.02 5.62 3.13
N LYS A 149 -3.44 5.11 4.21
CA LYS A 149 -1.99 5.05 4.39
C LYS A 149 -1.60 3.93 5.33
N LEU A 150 -0.56 3.18 4.96
CA LEU A 150 0.12 2.20 5.79
C LEU A 150 1.56 2.65 6.02
N LEU A 151 2.05 2.49 7.23
CA LEU A 151 3.45 2.69 7.57
C LEU A 151 3.98 1.52 8.38
N LEU A 152 5.22 1.15 8.09
CA LEU A 152 5.97 0.12 8.77
C LEU A 152 7.06 0.77 9.61
N HIS A 153 7.23 0.35 10.87
CA HIS A 153 8.25 0.91 11.73
C HIS A 153 9.66 0.47 11.27
N PRO A 154 10.57 1.39 10.96
CA PRO A 154 11.86 1.05 10.34
C PRO A 154 12.75 0.18 11.24
N ALA A 155 12.68 0.35 12.55
CA ALA A 155 13.46 -0.44 13.51
C ALA A 155 12.72 -1.69 14.03
N ARG A 156 11.40 -1.75 13.86
CA ARG A 156 10.53 -2.87 14.31
C ARG A 156 9.50 -3.18 13.25
N PRO A 157 9.88 -3.83 12.14
CA PRO A 157 8.99 -4.06 11.00
C PRO A 157 7.81 -5.00 11.30
N GLU A 158 7.79 -5.69 12.43
CA GLU A 158 6.59 -6.36 12.96
C GLU A 158 5.47 -5.38 13.36
N ARG A 159 5.84 -4.10 13.61
CA ARG A 159 4.89 -3.06 13.99
C ARG A 159 4.50 -2.19 12.79
N LEU A 160 3.21 -2.11 12.55
CA LEU A 160 2.62 -1.32 11.49
C LEU A 160 1.53 -0.41 12.05
N TRP A 161 1.28 0.70 11.36
CA TRP A 161 0.11 1.55 11.57
C TRP A 161 -0.60 1.79 10.24
N GLN A 162 -1.91 1.86 10.31
CA GLN A 162 -2.69 2.31 9.16
C GLN A 162 -3.70 3.39 9.56
N GLN A 163 -3.81 4.40 8.71
CA GLN A 163 -4.93 5.31 8.65
C GLN A 163 -5.97 4.72 7.72
N ASN A 164 -7.14 4.46 8.25
CA ASN A 164 -8.26 3.89 7.52
C ASN A 164 -9.41 4.91 7.48
N HIS A 165 -10.40 4.68 6.62
CA HIS A 165 -11.63 5.47 6.60
C HIS A 165 -12.36 5.43 7.96
N PHE A 166 -12.34 4.30 8.65
CA PHE A 166 -13.02 4.05 9.91
C PHE A 166 -12.06 3.85 11.08
N GLY A 167 -10.99 4.62 11.16
CA GLY A 167 -10.12 4.61 12.33
C GLY A 167 -8.63 4.60 12.01
N VAL A 168 -7.86 4.68 13.09
CA VAL A 168 -6.41 4.50 13.11
C VAL A 168 -6.12 3.19 13.81
N TYR A 169 -5.27 2.38 13.21
CA TYR A 169 -4.97 1.04 13.72
C TYR A 169 -3.48 0.81 13.85
N ARG A 170 -3.10 -0.05 14.79
CA ARG A 170 -1.75 -0.57 14.96
C ARG A 170 -1.79 -2.10 14.95
N SER A 171 -0.79 -2.69 14.34
CA SER A 171 -0.45 -4.10 14.46
C SER A 171 0.95 -4.24 15.06
N ASP A 172 1.15 -5.24 15.90
CA ASP A 172 2.46 -5.60 16.48
C ASP A 172 2.89 -7.02 16.03
N ASP A 173 2.19 -7.60 15.05
CA ASP A 173 2.36 -8.99 14.59
C ASP A 173 2.39 -9.09 13.05
N CYS A 174 3.03 -8.12 12.37
CA CYS A 174 3.15 -8.10 10.91
C CYS A 174 1.79 -8.06 10.19
N GLY A 175 0.78 -7.41 10.77
CA GLY A 175 -0.57 -7.33 10.21
C GLY A 175 -1.47 -8.53 10.51
N GLY A 176 -1.02 -9.48 11.33
CA GLY A 176 -1.82 -10.65 11.72
C GLY A 176 -3.10 -10.27 12.47
N SER A 177 -3.05 -9.18 13.24
CA SER A 177 -4.22 -8.57 13.89
C SER A 177 -3.99 -7.08 14.12
N TRP A 178 -5.10 -6.33 14.27
CA TRP A 178 -5.05 -4.87 14.44
C TRP A 178 -5.80 -4.42 15.68
N GLU A 179 -5.21 -3.47 16.40
CA GLU A 179 -5.81 -2.73 17.50
C GLU A 179 -6.24 -1.35 17.01
N ARG A 180 -7.48 -0.96 17.29
CA ARG A 180 -7.99 0.37 17.00
C ARG A 180 -7.49 1.37 18.04
N LEU A 181 -6.93 2.49 17.60
CA LEU A 181 -6.30 3.49 18.47
C LEU A 181 -7.13 4.76 18.66
N ASP A 182 -8.01 5.10 17.70
CA ASP A 182 -8.91 6.24 17.85
C ASP A 182 -9.94 5.96 18.95
N GLY A 183 -10.21 6.95 19.77
CA GLY A 183 -10.97 6.77 21.00
C GLY A 183 -10.11 6.81 22.27
N ASN A 184 -8.79 6.63 22.16
CA ASN A 184 -7.84 6.71 23.25
C ASN A 184 -7.07 8.06 23.23
N GLY A 185 -7.82 9.18 23.17
CA GLY A 185 -7.24 10.53 23.14
C GLY A 185 -6.98 11.12 21.76
N LEU A 186 -7.16 10.36 20.68
CA LEU A 186 -7.19 10.92 19.33
C LEU A 186 -8.55 11.61 19.10
N PRO A 187 -8.57 12.85 18.57
CA PRO A 187 -9.80 13.65 18.41
C PRO A 187 -10.73 13.12 17.29
N GLY A 188 -10.28 12.19 16.47
CA GLY A 188 -11.05 11.58 15.39
C GLY A 188 -10.31 10.43 14.73
N GLY A 189 -11.04 9.53 14.07
CA GLY A 189 -10.49 8.34 13.39
C GLY A 189 -10.33 8.50 11.88
N PHE A 190 -10.90 9.53 11.26
CA PHE A 190 -10.80 9.76 9.82
C PHE A 190 -9.62 10.66 9.47
N GLY A 191 -8.85 10.28 8.46
CA GLY A 191 -7.74 11.07 7.92
C GLY A 191 -7.11 10.37 6.71
N PHE A 192 -6.20 11.07 6.02
CA PHE A 192 -5.43 10.51 4.93
C PHE A 192 -3.96 10.26 5.33
N PRO A 193 -3.24 11.24 5.90
CA PRO A 193 -1.85 11.06 6.27
C PRO A 193 -1.72 10.43 7.66
N ILE A 194 -0.65 9.66 7.83
CA ILE A 194 -0.13 9.23 9.12
C ILE A 194 1.39 9.32 9.07
N MET A 195 2.00 9.67 10.18
CA MET A 195 3.45 9.64 10.36
C MET A 195 3.79 8.92 11.65
N ILE A 196 4.91 8.25 11.67
CA ILE A 196 5.46 7.60 12.86
C ILE A 196 6.80 8.21 13.22
N ASP A 197 7.09 8.27 14.51
CA ASP A 197 8.42 8.58 15.00
C ASP A 197 9.31 7.34 14.78
N PRO A 198 10.38 7.44 13.96
CA PRO A 198 11.23 6.29 13.66
C PRO A 198 12.11 5.87 14.85
N ARG A 199 12.16 6.68 15.91
CA ARG A 199 12.95 6.38 17.09
C ARG A 199 12.32 5.22 17.86
N PRO A 200 13.12 4.36 18.53
CA PRO A 200 12.56 3.35 19.41
C PRO A 200 11.71 4.00 20.49
N ASP A 201 10.64 3.32 20.90
CA ASP A 201 9.73 3.83 21.92
C ASP A 201 10.52 4.29 23.15
N ARG A 202 10.28 5.52 23.57
CA ARG A 202 10.69 5.92 24.92
C ARG A 202 9.90 5.05 25.91
N PRO A 203 10.54 4.45 26.89
CA PRO A 203 9.80 3.80 27.97
C PRO A 203 8.81 4.82 28.54
N ALA A 204 7.54 4.44 28.64
CA ALA A 204 6.53 5.26 29.29
C ALA A 204 7.01 5.52 30.73
N GLY A 205 7.40 6.76 31.05
CA GLY A 205 7.77 7.14 32.41
C GLY A 205 9.23 7.54 32.63
N GLY A 206 9.80 8.36 31.77
CA GLY A 206 11.00 9.15 32.04
C GLY A 206 10.64 10.64 32.06
N SER A 207 10.12 11.11 33.17
CA SER A 207 10.08 12.55 33.51
C SER A 207 11.47 13.03 33.89
#